data_564a61e72ed0b345f31a3a61a4ed1012
#
_entry.id   564a61e72ed0b345f31a3a61a4ed1012
#
_cell.length_a   1.000
_cell.length_b   1.000
_cell.length_c   1.000
_cell.angle_alpha   90.00
_cell.angle_beta   90.00
_cell.angle_gamma   90.00
#
_symmetry.space_group_name_H-M   'P 1'
#
loop_
_entity.id
_entity.type
_entity.pdbx_description
1 polymer ?
#
loop_
_entity_poly.entity_id
_entity_poly.type
_entity_poly.pdbx_seq_one_letter_code
_entity_poly.pdbx_strand_id
1 'polypeptide(L)'
;MTKPAKSEETRARILDAAIELFRARGFEAATMREIAAAAGVATGAAYYYFDSKDAIVLAFYGRAQRQLEPLLEEALAGKRDFEGRLRALIEVKLSYFAPERGLLRALAAHTDPAHPLSPFSAQAGEIRERDIQFFERLLRESRIKLPADLGPLLPRILWMYQMGVILFWIYDGSAGQKRTHTLTEKSAVMVSRLIRLSGFPLLRPARKAVVELVQTITG
;
A
#
# COMPACT_ATOMS: atom_id res chain seq x y z
N MET A 1 -10.80 24.88 -22.60
CA MET A 1 -10.02 23.96 -21.73
C MET A 1 -8.58 24.45 -21.70
N THR A 2 -8.09 24.79 -20.53
CA THR A 2 -6.74 25.33 -20.34
C THR A 2 -5.67 24.25 -20.58
N LYS A 3 -4.51 24.63 -21.12
CA LYS A 3 -3.37 23.76 -21.46
C LYS A 3 -2.98 22.74 -20.36
N PRO A 4 -3.03 23.06 -19.04
CA PRO A 4 -2.81 22.12 -17.95
C PRO A 4 -3.84 20.96 -17.87
N ALA A 5 -5.13 21.24 -18.05
CA ALA A 5 -6.20 20.25 -17.97
C ALA A 5 -6.08 19.18 -19.06
N LYS A 6 -5.71 19.59 -20.30
CA LYS A 6 -5.49 18.66 -21.43
C LYS A 6 -4.27 17.77 -21.21
N SER A 7 -3.23 18.27 -20.54
CA SER A 7 -2.03 17.52 -20.20
C SER A 7 -2.34 16.43 -19.16
N GLU A 8 -3.08 16.77 -18.09
CA GLU A 8 -3.49 15.80 -17.06
C GLU A 8 -4.43 14.73 -17.62
N GLU A 9 -5.36 15.12 -18.52
CA GLU A 9 -6.23 14.16 -19.21
C GLU A 9 -5.44 13.16 -20.05
N THR A 10 -4.44 13.62 -20.79
CA THR A 10 -3.58 12.75 -21.59
C THR A 10 -2.76 11.82 -20.71
N ARG A 11 -2.20 12.34 -19.62
CA ARG A 11 -1.46 11.55 -18.64
C ARG A 11 -2.35 10.46 -18.01
N ALA A 12 -3.58 10.79 -17.64
CA ALA A 12 -4.55 9.84 -17.11
C ALA A 12 -4.89 8.73 -18.12
N ARG A 13 -5.16 9.09 -19.41
CA ARG A 13 -5.43 8.10 -20.47
C ARG A 13 -4.27 7.11 -20.66
N ILE A 14 -3.02 7.60 -20.65
CA ILE A 14 -1.84 6.72 -20.77
C ILE A 14 -1.77 5.76 -19.58
N LEU A 15 -2.01 6.27 -18.37
CA LEU A 15 -2.04 5.45 -17.15
C LEU A 15 -3.12 4.38 -17.22
N ASP A 16 -4.35 4.74 -17.63
CA ASP A 16 -5.47 3.81 -17.74
C ASP A 16 -5.19 2.72 -18.78
N ALA A 17 -4.73 3.10 -19.99
CA ALA A 17 -4.34 2.17 -21.02
C ALA A 17 -3.24 1.20 -20.59
N ALA A 18 -2.28 1.68 -19.82
CA ALA A 18 -1.21 0.85 -19.29
C ALA A 18 -1.74 -0.18 -18.27
N ILE A 19 -2.59 0.23 -17.33
CA ILE A 19 -3.16 -0.69 -16.33
C ILE A 19 -4.02 -1.75 -17.00
N GLU A 20 -4.84 -1.40 -18.00
CA GLU A 20 -5.60 -2.37 -18.78
C GLU A 20 -4.69 -3.37 -19.52
N LEU A 21 -3.60 -2.91 -20.12
CA LEU A 21 -2.63 -3.79 -20.78
C LEU A 21 -1.91 -4.70 -19.77
N PHE A 22 -1.51 -4.18 -18.61
CA PHE A 22 -0.87 -4.95 -17.56
C PHE A 22 -1.83 -6.03 -17.01
N ARG A 23 -3.11 -5.70 -16.90
CA ARG A 23 -4.15 -6.65 -16.48
C ARG A 23 -4.36 -7.75 -17.52
N ALA A 24 -4.42 -7.39 -18.80
CA ALA A 24 -4.73 -8.32 -19.89
C ALA A 24 -3.55 -9.23 -20.28
N ARG A 25 -2.31 -8.71 -20.27
CA ARG A 25 -1.13 -9.37 -20.83
C ARG A 25 0.02 -9.58 -19.83
N GLY A 26 -0.09 -9.00 -18.64
CA GLY A 26 0.98 -8.94 -17.65
C GLY A 26 1.92 -7.75 -17.85
N PHE A 27 2.57 -7.37 -16.76
CA PHE A 27 3.49 -6.22 -16.71
C PHE A 27 4.70 -6.40 -17.64
N GLU A 28 5.31 -7.60 -17.64
CA GLU A 28 6.53 -7.85 -18.40
C GLU A 28 6.30 -7.80 -19.92
N ALA A 29 5.19 -8.37 -20.40
CA ALA A 29 4.88 -8.46 -21.82
C ALA A 29 4.43 -7.14 -22.45
N ALA A 30 3.92 -6.19 -21.66
CA ALA A 30 3.48 -4.90 -22.17
C ALA A 30 4.66 -3.97 -22.50
N THR A 31 4.57 -3.23 -23.62
CA THR A 31 5.58 -2.27 -24.07
C THR A 31 5.03 -0.85 -24.06
N MET A 32 5.92 0.15 -23.91
CA MET A 32 5.54 1.56 -24.00
C MET A 32 4.89 1.93 -25.34
N ARG A 33 5.27 1.26 -26.43
CA ARG A 33 4.66 1.44 -27.76
C ARG A 33 3.21 0.96 -27.78
N GLU A 34 2.91 -0.19 -27.20
CA GLU A 34 1.54 -0.71 -27.11
C GLU A 34 0.68 0.14 -26.19
N ILE A 35 1.23 0.61 -25.08
CA ILE A 35 0.58 1.55 -24.16
C ILE A 35 0.20 2.85 -24.88
N ALA A 36 1.15 3.43 -25.65
CA ALA A 36 0.91 4.65 -26.44
C ALA A 36 -0.21 4.43 -27.46
N ALA A 37 -0.16 3.31 -28.21
CA ALA A 37 -1.18 2.95 -29.18
C ALA A 37 -2.56 2.78 -28.54
N ALA A 38 -2.65 2.08 -27.41
CA ALA A 38 -3.90 1.89 -26.65
C ALA A 38 -4.45 3.22 -26.08
N ALA A 39 -3.57 4.14 -25.69
CA ALA A 39 -3.94 5.47 -25.23
C ALA A 39 -4.29 6.45 -26.36
N GLY A 40 -4.12 6.06 -27.64
CA GLY A 40 -4.34 6.94 -28.78
C GLY A 40 -3.36 8.12 -28.85
N VAL A 41 -2.08 7.89 -28.49
CA VAL A 41 -1.01 8.89 -28.54
C VAL A 41 0.21 8.37 -29.28
N ALA A 42 1.06 9.29 -29.76
CA ALA A 42 2.36 8.90 -30.30
C ALA A 42 3.27 8.33 -29.20
N THR A 43 4.14 7.39 -29.55
CA THR A 43 5.07 6.75 -28.58
C THR A 43 5.95 7.81 -27.88
N GLY A 44 6.45 8.82 -28.60
CA GLY A 44 7.20 9.92 -28.00
C GLY A 44 6.39 10.73 -26.97
N ALA A 45 5.07 10.87 -27.17
CA ALA A 45 4.20 11.51 -26.18
C ALA A 45 4.05 10.66 -24.92
N ALA A 46 3.95 9.33 -25.05
CA ALA A 46 3.91 8.46 -23.88
C ALA A 46 5.19 8.59 -23.04
N TYR A 47 6.36 8.61 -23.67
CA TYR A 47 7.64 8.83 -22.99
C TYR A 47 7.79 10.24 -22.38
N TYR A 48 7.13 11.25 -22.94
CA TYR A 48 7.10 12.58 -22.34
C TYR A 48 6.38 12.60 -20.99
N TYR A 49 5.33 11.78 -20.80
CA TYR A 49 4.57 11.70 -19.55
C TYR A 49 5.13 10.66 -18.56
N PHE A 50 5.72 9.60 -19.07
CA PHE A 50 6.26 8.48 -18.27
C PHE A 50 7.51 7.95 -18.97
N ASP A 51 8.65 8.08 -18.32
CA ASP A 51 9.95 7.63 -18.85
C ASP A 51 10.07 6.10 -18.91
N SER A 52 9.25 5.37 -18.16
CA SER A 52 9.28 3.92 -18.07
C SER A 52 7.93 3.32 -17.67
N LYS A 53 7.78 2.00 -17.79
CA LYS A 53 6.64 1.27 -17.22
C LYS A 53 6.62 1.36 -15.69
N ASP A 54 7.79 1.41 -15.07
CA ASP A 54 7.93 1.55 -13.62
C ASP A 54 7.36 2.90 -13.14
N ALA A 55 7.64 3.99 -13.87
CA ALA A 55 7.05 5.29 -13.57
C ALA A 55 5.51 5.29 -13.67
N ILE A 56 4.96 4.51 -14.62
CA ILE A 56 3.50 4.32 -14.72
C ILE A 56 2.96 3.59 -13.49
N VAL A 57 3.63 2.52 -13.01
CA VAL A 57 3.22 1.79 -11.82
C VAL A 57 3.29 2.67 -10.57
N LEU A 58 4.36 3.46 -10.39
CA LEU A 58 4.45 4.41 -9.28
C LEU A 58 3.33 5.46 -9.33
N ALA A 59 3.00 5.96 -10.54
CA ALA A 59 1.87 6.87 -10.73
C ALA A 59 0.52 6.21 -10.42
N PHE A 60 0.35 4.93 -10.76
CA PHE A 60 -0.81 4.14 -10.37
C PHE A 60 -0.97 4.06 -8.86
N TYR A 61 0.08 3.75 -8.10
CA TYR A 61 0.04 3.75 -6.64
C TYR A 61 -0.29 5.13 -6.07
N GLY A 62 0.30 6.19 -6.61
CA GLY A 62 -0.01 7.56 -6.19
C GLY A 62 -1.48 7.95 -6.47
N ARG A 63 -2.08 7.47 -7.58
CA ARG A 63 -3.51 7.63 -7.86
C ARG A 63 -4.35 6.82 -6.89
N ALA A 64 -3.97 5.58 -6.65
CA ALA A 64 -4.67 4.68 -5.72
C ALA A 64 -4.77 5.29 -4.32
N GLN A 65 -3.71 5.90 -3.79
CA GLN A 65 -3.73 6.56 -2.49
C GLN A 65 -4.78 7.68 -2.42
N ARG A 66 -4.85 8.54 -3.45
CA ARG A 66 -5.86 9.61 -3.51
C ARG A 66 -7.29 9.07 -3.56
N GLN A 67 -7.51 7.96 -4.27
CA GLN A 67 -8.82 7.33 -4.39
C GLN A 67 -9.20 6.53 -3.14
N LEU A 68 -8.22 5.96 -2.44
CA LEU A 68 -8.43 5.24 -1.19
C LEU A 68 -8.80 6.16 -0.02
N GLU A 69 -8.35 7.40 -0.02
CA GLU A 69 -8.56 8.32 1.11
C GLU A 69 -10.05 8.48 1.49
N PRO A 70 -10.97 8.85 0.58
CA PRO A 70 -12.39 8.95 0.92
C PRO A 70 -13.00 7.59 1.29
N LEU A 71 -12.57 6.48 0.68
CA LEU A 71 -13.07 5.15 1.01
C LEU A 71 -12.66 4.73 2.43
N LEU A 72 -11.44 5.08 2.83
CA LEU A 72 -10.95 4.84 4.18
C LEU A 72 -11.69 5.71 5.20
N GLU A 73 -11.94 6.98 4.89
CA GLU A 73 -12.73 7.86 5.77
C GLU A 73 -14.12 7.31 6.02
N GLU A 74 -14.82 6.88 4.98
CA GLU A 74 -16.13 6.25 5.08
C GLU A 74 -16.08 4.95 5.90
N ALA A 75 -15.14 4.05 5.61
CA ALA A 75 -15.02 2.78 6.30
C ALA A 75 -14.63 2.90 7.77
N LEU A 76 -13.90 3.96 8.13
CA LEU A 76 -13.49 4.24 9.50
C LEU A 76 -14.55 5.04 10.28
N ALA A 77 -15.54 5.64 9.59
CA ALA A 77 -16.61 6.39 10.22
C ALA A 77 -17.37 5.52 11.23
N GLY A 78 -17.55 6.03 12.43
CA GLY A 78 -18.25 5.32 13.52
C GLY A 78 -17.44 4.23 14.23
N LYS A 79 -16.29 3.81 13.72
CA LYS A 79 -15.39 2.86 14.38
C LYS A 79 -14.50 3.60 15.39
N ARG A 80 -14.55 3.20 16.66
CA ARG A 80 -13.80 3.87 17.73
C ARG A 80 -12.60 3.08 18.24
N ASP A 81 -12.65 1.76 18.12
CA ASP A 81 -11.60 0.89 18.60
C ASP A 81 -10.52 0.64 17.52
N PHE A 82 -9.29 0.43 17.97
CA PHE A 82 -8.14 0.23 17.09
C PHE A 82 -8.29 -1.03 16.23
N GLU A 83 -8.80 -2.13 16.78
CA GLU A 83 -8.95 -3.41 16.09
C GLU A 83 -9.89 -3.28 14.89
N GLY A 84 -11.09 -2.72 15.10
CA GLY A 84 -12.06 -2.50 14.03
C GLY A 84 -11.56 -1.54 12.96
N ARG A 85 -10.81 -0.51 13.36
CA ARG A 85 -10.18 0.44 12.43
C ARG A 85 -9.07 -0.22 11.60
N LEU A 86 -8.18 -0.98 12.24
CA LEU A 86 -7.08 -1.68 11.56
C LEU A 86 -7.64 -2.68 10.53
N ARG A 87 -8.63 -3.47 10.93
CA ARG A 87 -9.30 -4.42 10.04
C ARG A 87 -9.93 -3.71 8.85
N ALA A 88 -10.72 -2.65 9.09
CA ALA A 88 -11.39 -1.91 8.03
C ALA A 88 -10.40 -1.28 7.03
N LEU A 89 -9.30 -0.71 7.52
CA LEU A 89 -8.24 -0.15 6.66
C LEU A 89 -7.68 -1.21 5.70
N ILE A 90 -7.36 -2.40 6.23
CA ILE A 90 -6.81 -3.49 5.42
C ILE A 90 -7.87 -4.00 4.43
N GLU A 91 -9.09 -4.26 4.86
CA GLU A 91 -10.18 -4.76 4.02
C GLU A 91 -10.50 -3.80 2.86
N VAL A 92 -10.55 -2.48 3.11
CA VAL A 92 -10.75 -1.47 2.05
C VAL A 92 -9.63 -1.53 1.02
N LYS A 93 -8.37 -1.60 1.46
CA LYS A 93 -7.23 -1.69 0.53
C LYS A 93 -7.26 -2.98 -0.29
N LEU A 94 -7.52 -4.13 0.32
CA LEU A 94 -7.63 -5.40 -0.40
C LEU A 94 -8.76 -5.36 -1.44
N SER A 95 -9.93 -4.82 -1.07
CA SER A 95 -11.08 -4.68 -1.97
C SER A 95 -10.79 -3.72 -3.12
N TYR A 96 -10.14 -2.58 -2.84
CA TYR A 96 -9.75 -1.61 -3.86
C TYR A 96 -8.80 -2.22 -4.90
N PHE A 97 -7.79 -2.97 -4.44
CA PHE A 97 -6.78 -3.57 -5.32
C PHE A 97 -7.19 -4.95 -5.88
N ALA A 98 -8.37 -5.46 -5.56
CA ALA A 98 -8.81 -6.78 -6.03
C ALA A 98 -8.77 -6.95 -7.56
N PRO A 99 -9.18 -5.95 -8.38
CA PRO A 99 -9.06 -6.04 -9.84
C PRO A 99 -7.61 -6.14 -10.32
N GLU A 100 -6.67 -5.55 -9.57
CA GLU A 100 -5.25 -5.48 -9.92
C GLU A 100 -4.39 -6.56 -9.24
N ARG A 101 -5.02 -7.54 -8.59
CA ARG A 101 -4.32 -8.58 -7.83
C ARG A 101 -3.27 -9.34 -8.67
N GLY A 102 -3.57 -9.60 -9.94
CA GLY A 102 -2.64 -10.23 -10.88
C GLY A 102 -1.40 -9.36 -11.15
N LEU A 103 -1.60 -8.07 -11.34
CA LEU A 103 -0.53 -7.09 -11.49
C LEU A 103 0.32 -7.03 -10.22
N LEU A 104 -0.31 -6.87 -9.05
CA LEU A 104 0.40 -6.83 -7.77
C LEU A 104 1.21 -8.10 -7.51
N ARG A 105 0.71 -9.26 -7.94
CA ARG A 105 1.45 -10.53 -7.84
C ARG A 105 2.72 -10.53 -8.71
N ALA A 106 2.64 -9.99 -9.93
CA ALA A 106 3.82 -9.85 -10.80
C ALA A 106 4.84 -8.87 -10.20
N LEU A 107 4.37 -7.75 -9.66
CA LEU A 107 5.21 -6.73 -9.03
C LEU A 107 5.84 -7.16 -7.71
N ALA A 108 5.23 -8.10 -6.99
CA ALA A 108 5.75 -8.63 -5.72
C ALA A 108 7.10 -9.38 -5.86
N ALA A 109 7.52 -9.70 -7.07
CA ALA A 109 8.86 -10.23 -7.33
C ALA A 109 9.97 -9.18 -7.12
N HIS A 110 9.65 -7.89 -7.18
CA HIS A 110 10.60 -6.80 -7.04
C HIS A 110 10.76 -6.41 -5.56
N THR A 111 11.51 -7.20 -4.80
CA THR A 111 11.77 -6.95 -3.36
C THR A 111 13.08 -6.23 -3.10
N ASP A 112 14.02 -6.22 -4.06
CA ASP A 112 15.29 -5.52 -3.95
C ASP A 112 15.06 -4.00 -3.79
N PRO A 113 15.55 -3.36 -2.72
CA PRO A 113 15.41 -1.91 -2.52
C PRO A 113 16.02 -1.07 -3.65
N ALA A 114 16.95 -1.60 -4.43
CA ALA A 114 17.51 -0.92 -5.61
C ALA A 114 16.52 -0.87 -6.79
N HIS A 115 15.52 -1.76 -6.84
CA HIS A 115 14.53 -1.76 -7.91
C HIS A 115 13.45 -0.69 -7.67
N PRO A 116 13.12 0.17 -8.66
CA PRO A 116 12.15 1.27 -8.48
C PRO A 116 10.79 0.85 -7.92
N LEU A 117 10.31 -0.34 -8.30
CA LEU A 117 9.01 -0.87 -7.88
C LEU A 117 9.01 -1.57 -6.52
N SER A 118 10.19 -1.72 -5.89
CA SER A 118 10.24 -2.23 -4.53
C SER A 118 9.53 -1.28 -3.57
N PRO A 119 8.68 -1.78 -2.66
CA PRO A 119 8.07 -0.93 -1.64
C PRO A 119 9.10 -0.28 -0.70
N PHE A 120 10.34 -0.79 -0.72
CA PHE A 120 11.47 -0.28 0.08
C PHE A 120 12.40 0.66 -0.69
N SER A 121 12.18 0.87 -1.99
CA SER A 121 13.00 1.75 -2.82
C SER A 121 12.88 3.22 -2.43
N ALA A 122 13.85 4.03 -2.86
CA ALA A 122 13.79 5.48 -2.73
C ALA A 122 12.63 6.07 -3.55
N GLN A 123 12.36 5.52 -4.74
CA GLN A 123 11.29 5.96 -5.63
C GLN A 123 9.89 5.74 -5.04
N ALA A 124 9.71 4.65 -4.27
CA ALA A 124 8.47 4.37 -3.55
C ALA A 124 8.36 5.15 -2.23
N GLY A 125 9.35 5.94 -1.86
CA GLY A 125 9.45 6.62 -0.55
C GLY A 125 8.25 7.48 -0.22
N GLU A 126 7.82 8.34 -1.15
CA GLU A 126 6.65 9.22 -0.94
C GLU A 126 5.34 8.41 -0.77
N ILE A 127 5.17 7.35 -1.57
CA ILE A 127 4.02 6.47 -1.51
C ILE A 127 3.99 5.75 -0.15
N ARG A 128 5.13 5.21 0.27
CA ARG A 128 5.29 4.54 1.57
C ARG A 128 4.99 5.48 2.73
N GLU A 129 5.50 6.70 2.70
CA GLU A 129 5.32 7.66 3.79
C GLU A 129 3.85 8.10 3.93
N ARG A 130 3.14 8.32 2.83
CA ARG A 130 1.69 8.57 2.85
C ARG A 130 0.91 7.39 3.44
N ASP A 131 1.32 6.17 3.13
CA ASP A 131 0.70 4.97 3.71
C ASP A 131 0.94 4.88 5.23
N ILE A 132 2.15 5.22 5.68
CA ILE A 132 2.49 5.26 7.11
C ILE A 132 1.66 6.30 7.85
N GLN A 133 1.40 7.47 7.24
CA GLN A 133 0.55 8.52 7.80
C GLN A 133 -0.90 8.05 8.06
N PHE A 134 -1.44 7.12 7.26
CA PHE A 134 -2.74 6.52 7.57
C PHE A 134 -2.70 5.76 8.90
N PHE A 135 -1.62 5.04 9.21
CA PHE A 135 -1.47 4.35 10.49
C PHE A 135 -1.24 5.32 11.65
N GLU A 136 -0.52 6.42 11.46
CA GLU A 136 -0.38 7.47 12.46
C GLU A 136 -1.74 8.06 12.84
N ARG A 137 -2.55 8.40 11.82
CA ARG A 137 -3.92 8.90 12.01
C ARG A 137 -4.78 7.87 12.73
N LEU A 138 -4.74 6.60 12.31
CA LEU A 138 -5.49 5.51 12.91
C LEU A 138 -5.15 5.33 14.39
N LEU A 139 -3.87 5.34 14.77
CA LEU A 139 -3.41 5.23 16.15
C LEU A 139 -3.88 6.42 17.00
N ARG A 140 -3.70 7.64 16.51
CA ARG A 140 -4.11 8.88 17.17
C ARG A 140 -5.62 8.92 17.45
N GLU A 141 -6.42 8.58 16.47
CA GLU A 141 -7.87 8.60 16.56
C GLU A 141 -8.45 7.46 17.40
N SER A 142 -7.76 6.34 17.50
CA SER A 142 -8.13 5.22 18.36
C SER A 142 -7.84 5.48 19.85
N ARG A 143 -7.18 6.61 20.19
CA ARG A 143 -6.84 7.02 21.56
C ARG A 143 -6.12 5.94 22.38
N ILE A 144 -5.33 5.10 21.72
CA ILE A 144 -4.51 4.08 22.38
C ILE A 144 -3.37 4.76 23.13
N LYS A 145 -3.18 4.40 24.40
CA LYS A 145 -1.99 4.82 25.16
C LYS A 145 -0.79 3.96 24.72
N LEU A 146 0.18 4.60 24.09
CA LEU A 146 1.39 3.96 23.62
C LEU A 146 2.57 4.31 24.51
N PRO A 147 3.50 3.36 24.78
CA PRO A 147 4.80 3.67 25.36
C PRO A 147 5.58 4.65 24.47
N ALA A 148 6.29 5.59 25.11
CA ALA A 148 7.00 6.66 24.39
C ALA A 148 8.08 6.14 23.43
N ASP A 149 8.68 5.00 23.75
CA ASP A 149 9.71 4.34 22.93
C ASP A 149 9.13 3.58 21.71
N LEU A 150 7.91 3.05 21.80
CA LEU A 150 7.26 2.29 20.74
C LEU A 150 6.39 3.19 19.83
N GLY A 151 5.78 4.22 20.39
CA GLY A 151 4.82 5.08 19.68
C GLY A 151 5.31 5.59 18.33
N PRO A 152 6.53 6.16 18.22
CA PRO A 152 7.07 6.65 16.95
C PRO A 152 7.33 5.58 15.90
N LEU A 153 7.59 4.34 16.31
CA LEU A 153 7.93 3.23 15.41
C LEU A 153 6.68 2.45 14.94
N LEU A 154 5.61 2.51 15.72
CA LEU A 154 4.43 1.67 15.52
C LEU A 154 3.74 1.89 14.16
N PRO A 155 3.60 3.11 13.60
CA PRO A 155 3.04 3.31 12.27
C PRO A 155 3.80 2.53 11.19
N ARG A 156 5.13 2.54 11.24
CA ARG A 156 5.98 1.80 10.30
C ARG A 156 5.86 0.28 10.49
N ILE A 157 5.78 -0.19 11.72
CA ILE A 157 5.54 -1.62 12.04
C ILE A 157 4.18 -2.07 11.48
N LEU A 158 3.14 -1.25 11.62
CA LEU A 158 1.81 -1.54 11.09
C LEU A 158 1.78 -1.51 9.55
N TRP A 159 2.54 -0.62 8.94
CA TRP A 159 2.72 -0.63 7.49
C TRP A 159 3.40 -1.93 7.02
N MET A 160 4.46 -2.38 7.69
CA MET A 160 5.12 -3.67 7.37
C MET A 160 4.18 -4.85 7.58
N TYR A 161 3.38 -4.85 8.66
CA TYR A 161 2.33 -5.84 8.88
C TYR A 161 1.32 -5.86 7.71
N GLN A 162 0.84 -4.70 7.27
CA GLN A 162 -0.03 -4.58 6.09
C GLN A 162 0.63 -5.17 4.83
N MET A 163 1.92 -4.87 4.59
CA MET A 163 2.66 -5.45 3.47
C MET A 163 2.67 -6.98 3.53
N GLY A 164 2.85 -7.56 4.72
CA GLY A 164 2.76 -9.01 4.95
C GLY A 164 1.37 -9.58 4.63
N VAL A 165 0.31 -8.88 5.01
CA VAL A 165 -1.08 -9.28 4.68
C VAL A 165 -1.34 -9.20 3.18
N ILE A 166 -0.89 -8.13 2.51
CA ILE A 166 -1.00 -7.98 1.05
C ILE A 166 -0.22 -9.10 0.35
N LEU A 167 1.00 -9.38 0.78
CA LEU A 167 1.81 -10.46 0.22
C LEU A 167 1.12 -11.82 0.36
N PHE A 168 0.54 -12.11 1.52
CA PHE A 168 -0.26 -13.32 1.71
C PHE A 168 -1.47 -13.35 0.77
N TRP A 169 -2.21 -12.24 0.69
CA TRP A 169 -3.41 -12.12 -0.13
C TRP A 169 -3.16 -12.35 -1.62
N ILE A 170 -2.09 -11.80 -2.20
CA ILE A 170 -1.79 -11.98 -3.63
C ILE A 170 -1.53 -13.45 -4.02
N TYR A 171 -1.10 -14.27 -3.05
CA TYR A 171 -0.87 -15.70 -3.24
C TYR A 171 -1.99 -16.60 -2.69
N ASP A 172 -3.01 -16.04 -2.05
CA ASP A 172 -4.12 -16.83 -1.50
C ASP A 172 -4.99 -17.42 -2.59
N GLY A 173 -4.87 -18.74 -2.81
CA GLY A 173 -5.66 -19.52 -3.77
C GLY A 173 -6.97 -20.06 -3.20
N SER A 174 -7.35 -19.72 -1.96
CA SER A 174 -8.62 -20.21 -1.39
C SER A 174 -9.83 -19.51 -2.02
N ALA A 175 -10.96 -20.23 -2.09
CA ALA A 175 -12.20 -19.70 -2.63
C ALA A 175 -12.62 -18.41 -1.89
N GLY A 176 -12.80 -17.31 -2.65
CA GLY A 176 -13.14 -16.00 -2.09
C GLY A 176 -12.10 -15.44 -1.14
N GLN A 177 -10.82 -15.87 -1.23
CA GLN A 177 -9.71 -15.47 -0.35
C GLN A 177 -10.05 -15.63 1.15
N LYS A 178 -10.77 -16.68 1.50
CA LYS A 178 -11.20 -16.95 2.89
C LYS A 178 -10.05 -16.98 3.89
N ARG A 179 -8.86 -17.49 3.48
CA ARG A 179 -7.68 -17.53 4.37
C ARG A 179 -7.19 -16.13 4.68
N THR A 180 -7.19 -15.23 3.70
CA THR A 180 -6.81 -13.82 3.90
C THR A 180 -7.80 -13.11 4.83
N HIS A 181 -9.11 -13.29 4.65
CA HIS A 181 -10.10 -12.71 5.55
C HIS A 181 -9.92 -13.20 6.98
N THR A 182 -9.71 -14.51 7.18
CA THR A 182 -9.43 -15.09 8.50
C THR A 182 -8.11 -14.55 9.09
N LEU A 183 -7.07 -14.43 8.26
CA LEU A 183 -5.79 -13.85 8.68
C LEU A 183 -5.98 -12.40 9.16
N THR A 184 -6.64 -11.57 8.35
CA THR A 184 -6.88 -10.16 8.68
C THR A 184 -7.67 -10.01 9.97
N GLU A 185 -8.75 -10.77 10.13
CA GLU A 185 -9.57 -10.75 11.35
C GLU A 185 -8.76 -11.15 12.60
N LYS A 186 -8.14 -12.32 12.57
CA LYS A 186 -7.43 -12.86 13.76
C LYS A 186 -6.17 -12.08 14.09
N SER A 187 -5.42 -11.64 13.08
CA SER A 187 -4.20 -10.86 13.31
C SER A 187 -4.49 -9.44 13.77
N ALA A 188 -5.57 -8.80 13.35
CA ALA A 188 -5.98 -7.50 13.88
C ALA A 188 -6.28 -7.58 15.40
N VAL A 189 -6.99 -8.63 15.84
CA VAL A 189 -7.20 -8.92 17.28
C VAL A 189 -5.88 -9.09 18.01
N MET A 190 -4.99 -9.92 17.45
CA MET A 190 -3.67 -10.19 18.04
C MET A 190 -2.82 -8.92 18.15
N VAL A 191 -2.70 -8.15 17.08
CA VAL A 191 -1.95 -6.89 17.05
C VAL A 191 -2.52 -5.90 18.07
N SER A 192 -3.85 -5.76 18.14
CA SER A 192 -4.52 -4.90 19.13
C SER A 192 -4.18 -5.30 20.57
N ARG A 193 -4.19 -6.59 20.86
CA ARG A 193 -3.82 -7.12 22.18
C ARG A 193 -2.34 -6.86 22.52
N LEU A 194 -1.44 -7.13 21.58
CA LEU A 194 0.01 -6.90 21.77
C LEU A 194 0.31 -5.42 22.05
N ILE A 195 -0.33 -4.51 21.30
CA ILE A 195 -0.17 -3.07 21.52
C ILE A 195 -0.65 -2.68 22.92
N ARG A 196 -1.81 -3.15 23.37
CA ARG A 196 -2.32 -2.88 24.72
C ARG A 196 -1.40 -3.44 25.81
N LEU A 197 -0.89 -4.65 25.61
CA LEU A 197 0.04 -5.30 26.56
C LEU A 197 1.41 -4.61 26.59
N SER A 198 1.85 -3.97 25.51
CA SER A 198 3.16 -3.32 25.43
C SER A 198 3.37 -2.23 26.50
N GLY A 199 2.29 -1.67 27.05
CA GLY A 199 2.33 -0.71 28.15
C GLY A 199 2.66 -1.29 29.52
N PHE A 200 2.58 -2.61 29.70
CA PHE A 200 2.85 -3.24 30.99
C PHE A 200 4.36 -3.22 31.33
N PRO A 201 4.72 -2.88 32.57
CA PRO A 201 6.13 -2.81 33.00
C PRO A 201 6.91 -4.10 32.81
N LEU A 202 6.25 -5.25 33.02
CA LEU A 202 6.86 -6.59 32.87
C LEU A 202 7.34 -6.87 31.44
N LEU A 203 6.72 -6.23 30.43
CA LEU A 203 7.06 -6.42 29.02
C LEU A 203 8.11 -5.41 28.51
N ARG A 204 8.64 -4.55 29.37
CA ARG A 204 9.71 -3.58 29.01
C ARG A 204 10.91 -4.22 28.32
N PRO A 205 11.48 -5.36 28.78
CA PRO A 205 12.63 -5.95 28.09
C PRO A 205 12.30 -6.42 26.68
N ALA A 206 11.19 -7.10 26.50
CA ALA A 206 10.72 -7.56 25.20
C ALA A 206 10.44 -6.38 24.25
N ARG A 207 9.80 -5.30 24.76
CA ARG A 207 9.55 -4.10 23.98
C ARG A 207 10.84 -3.41 23.53
N LYS A 208 11.84 -3.29 24.43
CA LYS A 208 13.16 -2.73 24.07
C LYS A 208 13.81 -3.52 22.95
N ALA A 209 13.80 -4.85 23.01
CA ALA A 209 14.35 -5.68 21.94
C ALA A 209 13.62 -5.46 20.60
N VAL A 210 12.31 -5.28 20.60
CA VAL A 210 11.54 -4.94 19.38
C VAL A 210 11.95 -3.54 18.86
N VAL A 211 12.08 -2.55 19.73
CA VAL A 211 12.52 -1.18 19.35
C VAL A 211 13.90 -1.20 18.73
N GLU A 212 14.86 -1.87 19.36
CA GLU A 212 16.24 -2.03 18.87
C GLU A 212 16.27 -2.74 17.50
N LEU A 213 15.53 -3.84 17.37
CA LEU A 213 15.42 -4.56 16.10
C LEU A 213 14.88 -3.65 14.99
N VAL A 214 13.76 -2.95 15.23
CA VAL A 214 13.16 -2.06 14.23
C VAL A 214 14.11 -0.93 13.86
N GLN A 215 14.79 -0.31 14.83
CA GLN A 215 15.79 0.74 14.56
C GLN A 215 16.94 0.22 13.69
N THR A 216 17.42 -1.00 13.95
CA THR A 216 18.51 -1.61 13.18
C THR A 216 18.13 -1.85 11.71
N ILE A 217 16.87 -2.21 11.42
CA ILE A 217 16.43 -2.50 10.04
C ILE A 217 15.89 -1.29 9.30
N THR A 218 15.68 -0.16 9.98
CA THR A 218 15.10 1.07 9.38
C THR A 218 16.04 2.26 9.38
N GLY A 219 17.19 2.19 10.06
CA GLY A 219 18.29 3.17 10.02
C GLY A 219 19.21 2.86 8.90
#